data_938407510d9a7a3f47a00fede414fa7d
#
_entry.id   938407510d9a7a3f47a00fede414fa7d
#
_cell.length_a   1.000
_cell.length_b   1.000
_cell.length_c   1.000
_cell.angle_alpha   90.00
_cell.angle_beta   90.00
_cell.angle_gamma   90.00
#
_symmetry.space_group_name_H-M   'P 1'
#
loop_
_entity.id
_entity.type
_entity.pdbx_description
1 polymer ?
#
loop_
_entity_poly.entity_id
_entity_poly.type
_entity_poly.pdbx_seq_one_letter_code
_entity_poly.pdbx_strand_id
1 'polypeptide(L)'
;VILQLFKEFARPDVKFKPVYTLQEWKDVFLDCRDPSEYQPAQVLLGDWEHWLEVRNHALIKPHVDKWQAELEVKLRSEAITQMKSHAKQPGGTAAAKWLADKGYATEAVKKPVGRPKKEEVELPPIPSRIAGDMARLGIVIGGKR
;
A
#
# COMPACT_ATOMS: atom_id res chain seq x y z
N VAL A 1 20.39 14.62 23.08
CA VAL A 1 19.25 15.48 23.47
C VAL A 1 17.93 14.76 23.23
N ILE A 2 17.71 14.15 22.04
CA ILE A 2 16.43 13.48 21.65
C ILE A 2 16.01 12.40 22.66
N LEU A 3 16.94 11.59 23.15
CA LEU A 3 16.63 10.51 24.11
C LEU A 3 16.13 10.99 25.46
N GLN A 4 16.40 12.25 25.83
CA GLN A 4 15.97 12.84 27.11
C GLN A 4 14.51 13.28 27.08
N LEU A 5 13.85 13.27 25.92
CA LEU A 5 12.42 13.55 25.81
C LEU A 5 11.57 12.46 26.47
N PHE A 6 12.05 11.21 26.50
CA PHE A 6 11.30 10.06 26.94
C PHE A 6 11.79 9.54 28.30
N LYS A 7 10.86 9.22 29.19
CA LYS A 7 11.12 8.64 30.52
C LYS A 7 11.82 7.30 30.45
N GLU A 8 11.53 6.50 29.41
CA GLU A 8 12.10 5.18 29.20
C GLU A 8 13.60 5.19 28.87
N PHE A 9 14.11 6.34 28.38
CA PHE A 9 15.52 6.51 28.02
C PHE A 9 16.25 7.52 28.93
N ALA A 10 15.61 7.91 30.03
CA ALA A 10 16.18 8.86 30.98
C ALA A 10 17.45 8.32 31.62
N ARG A 11 18.50 9.14 31.64
CA ARG A 11 19.73 8.85 32.37
C ARG A 11 19.69 9.50 33.75
N PRO A 12 20.09 8.80 34.83
CA PRO A 12 20.04 9.33 36.18
C PRO A 12 21.04 10.50 36.44
N ASP A 13 22.06 10.60 35.58
CA ASP A 13 23.12 11.63 35.70
C ASP A 13 22.75 12.96 35.03
N VAL A 14 21.60 13.07 34.38
CA VAL A 14 21.17 14.25 33.63
C VAL A 14 20.15 15.04 34.45
N LYS A 15 20.39 16.35 34.58
CA LYS A 15 19.50 17.28 35.31
C LYS A 15 18.13 17.50 34.66
N PHE A 16 17.98 17.13 33.40
CA PHE A 16 16.74 17.28 32.64
C PHE A 16 15.77 16.15 32.99
N LYS A 17 14.56 16.50 33.40
CA LYS A 17 13.49 15.51 33.64
C LYS A 17 12.69 15.31 32.38
N PRO A 18 12.68 14.09 31.83
CA PRO A 18 11.86 13.77 30.66
C PRO A 18 10.37 13.92 31.01
N VAL A 19 9.63 14.47 30.06
CA VAL A 19 8.20 14.80 30.26
C VAL A 19 7.33 13.70 29.69
N TYR A 20 7.73 13.10 28.56
CA TYR A 20 6.90 12.20 27.78
C TYR A 20 7.22 10.72 28.05
N THR A 21 6.23 9.86 27.79
CA THR A 21 6.40 8.42 27.68
C THR A 21 6.21 7.98 26.22
N LEU A 22 6.81 6.87 25.83
CA LEU A 22 6.57 6.28 24.51
C LEU A 22 5.10 5.92 24.30
N GLN A 23 4.39 5.56 25.39
CA GLN A 23 2.97 5.23 25.31
C GLN A 23 2.12 6.45 24.99
N GLU A 24 2.37 7.59 25.62
CA GLU A 24 1.66 8.85 25.33
C GLU A 24 1.83 9.26 23.86
N TRP A 25 3.04 9.12 23.32
CA TRP A 25 3.31 9.39 21.91
C TRP A 25 2.63 8.42 20.98
N LYS A 26 2.62 7.14 21.32
CA LYS A 26 1.88 6.11 20.59
C LYS A 26 0.39 6.44 20.50
N ASP A 27 -0.21 6.81 21.61
CA ASP A 27 -1.64 7.11 21.68
C ASP A 27 -1.98 8.29 20.76
N VAL A 28 -1.22 9.38 20.83
CA VAL A 28 -1.38 10.54 19.92
C VAL A 28 -1.16 10.13 18.47
N PHE A 29 -0.13 9.33 18.17
CA PHE A 29 0.16 8.86 16.81
C PHE A 29 -1.01 8.08 16.23
N LEU A 30 -1.58 7.16 17.00
CA LEU A 30 -2.71 6.34 16.56
C LEU A 30 -4.02 7.13 16.46
N ASP A 31 -4.23 8.10 17.33
CA ASP A 31 -5.43 8.95 17.34
C ASP A 31 -5.47 9.93 16.17
N CYS A 32 -4.32 10.39 15.69
CA CYS A 32 -4.22 11.21 14.48
C CYS A 32 -4.71 10.50 13.22
N ARG A 33 -4.66 9.17 13.17
CA ARG A 33 -5.09 8.33 12.03
C ARG A 33 -4.46 8.72 10.69
N ASP A 34 -3.28 9.30 10.73
CA ASP A 34 -2.57 9.80 9.56
C ASP A 34 -1.37 8.91 9.20
N PRO A 35 -1.49 8.10 8.13
CA PRO A 35 -0.40 7.24 7.68
C PRO A 35 0.79 8.01 7.09
N SER A 36 0.63 9.32 6.79
CA SER A 36 1.72 10.18 6.32
C SER A 36 2.65 10.65 7.44
N GLU A 37 2.27 10.45 8.70
CA GLU A 37 2.96 10.91 9.91
C GLU A 37 2.98 12.45 10.08
N TYR A 38 2.37 13.20 9.16
CA TYR A 38 2.41 14.66 9.21
C TYR A 38 1.62 15.23 10.39
N GLN A 39 0.40 14.74 10.63
CA GLN A 39 -0.44 15.19 11.73
C GLN A 39 0.17 14.88 13.10
N PRO A 40 0.64 13.65 13.39
CA PRO A 40 1.33 13.40 14.66
C PRO A 40 2.60 14.25 14.83
N ALA A 41 3.35 14.50 13.75
CA ALA A 41 4.50 15.39 13.81
C ALA A 41 4.12 16.80 14.29
N GLN A 42 3.04 17.37 13.73
CA GLN A 42 2.56 18.70 14.11
C GLN A 42 2.03 18.72 15.56
N VAL A 43 1.30 17.69 15.98
CA VAL A 43 0.73 17.63 17.33
C VAL A 43 1.80 17.43 18.39
N LEU A 44 2.80 16.56 18.14
CA LEU A 44 3.81 16.18 19.12
C LEU A 44 4.95 17.19 19.19
N LEU A 45 5.42 17.73 18.07
CA LEU A 45 6.62 18.56 17.98
C LEU A 45 6.38 19.93 17.33
N GLY A 46 5.27 20.09 16.59
CA GLY A 46 4.97 21.32 15.86
C GLY A 46 5.84 21.54 14.62
N ASP A 47 6.74 20.62 14.30
CA ASP A 47 7.70 20.75 13.22
C ASP A 47 8.00 19.38 12.57
N TRP A 48 7.95 19.36 11.25
CA TRP A 48 8.19 18.16 10.44
C TRP A 48 9.67 17.75 10.43
N GLU A 49 10.58 18.67 10.28
CA GLU A 49 12.03 18.40 10.26
C GLU A 49 12.48 17.78 11.59
N HIS A 50 12.03 18.34 12.71
CA HIS A 50 12.32 17.79 14.02
C HIS A 50 11.71 16.39 14.21
N TRP A 51 10.50 16.17 13.68
CA TRP A 51 9.90 14.83 13.67
C TRP A 51 10.78 13.82 12.94
N LEU A 52 11.31 14.15 11.75
CA LEU A 52 12.19 13.26 11.01
C LEU A 52 13.46 12.89 11.76
N GLU A 53 14.06 13.84 12.47
CA GLU A 53 15.22 13.58 13.34
C GLU A 53 14.88 12.59 14.44
N VAL A 54 13.78 12.82 15.18
CA VAL A 54 13.34 11.94 16.27
C VAL A 54 12.96 10.55 15.74
N ARG A 55 12.16 10.49 14.69
CA ARG A 55 11.69 9.26 14.07
C ARG A 55 12.83 8.35 13.60
N ASN A 56 13.87 8.96 13.02
CA ASN A 56 15.02 8.23 12.49
C ASN A 56 16.06 7.85 13.56
N HIS A 57 15.88 8.29 14.79
CA HIS A 57 16.78 7.92 15.86
C HIS A 57 16.71 6.41 16.15
N ALA A 58 17.88 5.73 16.27
CA ALA A 58 18.01 4.29 16.37
C ALA A 58 17.12 3.64 17.45
N LEU A 59 16.90 4.30 18.58
CA LEU A 59 16.06 3.79 19.66
C LEU A 59 14.57 4.08 19.47
N ILE A 60 14.20 5.13 18.74
CA ILE A 60 12.81 5.53 18.52
C ILE A 60 12.21 4.83 17.29
N LYS A 61 12.99 4.74 16.24
CA LYS A 61 12.57 4.15 14.96
C LYS A 61 11.82 2.82 15.09
N PRO A 62 12.29 1.81 15.85
CA PRO A 62 11.57 0.55 15.99
C PRO A 62 10.18 0.69 16.63
N HIS A 63 9.98 1.71 17.46
CA HIS A 63 8.67 1.99 18.07
C HIS A 63 7.73 2.63 17.05
N VAL A 64 8.19 3.64 16.32
CA VAL A 64 7.38 4.30 15.28
C VAL A 64 7.01 3.32 14.16
N ASP A 65 7.92 2.46 13.72
CA ASP A 65 7.63 1.44 12.71
C ASP A 65 6.53 0.46 13.19
N LYS A 66 6.50 0.10 14.49
CA LYS A 66 5.42 -0.70 15.07
C LYS A 66 4.09 0.05 15.14
N TRP A 67 4.12 1.35 15.51
CA TRP A 67 2.91 2.18 15.55
C TRP A 67 2.31 2.35 14.15
N GLN A 68 3.17 2.55 13.15
CA GLN A 68 2.77 2.62 11.74
C GLN A 68 2.08 1.33 11.30
N ALA A 69 2.67 0.16 11.60
CA ALA A 69 2.07 -1.13 11.28
C ALA A 69 0.72 -1.33 11.99
N GLU A 70 0.59 -0.93 13.24
CA GLU A 70 -0.68 -0.98 13.99
C GLU A 70 -1.73 -0.04 13.38
N LEU A 71 -1.33 1.17 13.00
CA LEU A 71 -2.20 2.15 12.35
C LEU A 71 -2.76 1.61 11.03
N GLU A 72 -1.91 1.01 10.20
CA GLU A 72 -2.35 0.39 8.93
C GLU A 72 -3.40 -0.70 9.15
N VAL A 73 -3.22 -1.53 10.19
CA VAL A 73 -4.21 -2.56 10.54
C VAL A 73 -5.53 -1.94 10.99
N LYS A 74 -5.49 -0.88 11.80
CA LYS A 74 -6.69 -0.15 12.25
C LYS A 74 -7.43 0.46 11.06
N LEU A 75 -6.74 1.20 10.19
CA LEU A 75 -7.33 1.83 9.01
C LEU A 75 -7.94 0.79 8.05
N ARG A 76 -7.27 -0.34 7.86
CA ARG A 76 -7.80 -1.46 7.07
C ARG A 76 -9.08 -2.05 7.68
N SER A 77 -9.09 -2.24 8.99
CA SER A 77 -10.28 -2.74 9.72
C SER A 77 -11.47 -1.79 9.57
N GLU A 78 -11.24 -0.49 9.65
CA GLU A 78 -12.26 0.54 9.44
C GLU A 78 -12.78 0.53 8.00
N ALA A 79 -11.88 0.47 7.01
CA ALA A 79 -12.25 0.37 5.61
C ALA A 79 -13.12 -0.87 5.31
N ILE A 80 -12.76 -2.03 5.89
CA ILE A 80 -13.58 -3.27 5.79
C ILE A 80 -14.97 -3.06 6.40
N THR A 81 -15.02 -2.39 7.55
CA THR A 81 -16.29 -2.11 8.24
C THR A 81 -17.18 -1.20 7.42
N GLN A 82 -16.61 -0.16 6.82
CA GLN A 82 -17.33 0.73 5.89
C GLN A 82 -17.83 -0.03 4.66
N MET A 83 -16.98 -0.85 4.03
CA MET A 83 -17.38 -1.65 2.88
C MET A 83 -18.49 -2.65 3.22
N LYS A 84 -18.46 -3.27 4.42
CA LYS A 84 -19.56 -4.11 4.91
C LYS A 84 -20.89 -3.33 5.04
N SER A 85 -20.82 -2.10 5.51
CA SER A 85 -21.97 -1.22 5.62
C SER A 85 -22.52 -0.84 4.23
N HIS A 86 -21.65 -0.40 3.33
CA HIS A 86 -22.03 -0.06 1.96
C HIS A 86 -22.60 -1.24 1.16
N ALA A 87 -22.05 -2.44 1.34
CA ALA A 87 -22.55 -3.65 0.66
C ALA A 87 -24.00 -4.00 1.00
N LYS A 88 -24.52 -3.54 2.13
CA LYS A 88 -25.91 -3.75 2.57
C LYS A 88 -26.89 -2.71 2.02
N GLN A 89 -26.39 -1.63 1.42
CA GLN A 89 -27.22 -0.55 0.88
C GLN A 89 -27.66 -0.84 -0.56
N PRO A 90 -28.79 -0.26 -1.03
CA PRO A 90 -29.15 -0.30 -2.44
C PRO A 90 -27.99 0.27 -3.30
N GLY A 91 -27.57 -0.49 -4.31
CA GLY A 91 -26.42 -0.12 -5.14
C GLY A 91 -25.05 -0.58 -4.62
N GLY A 92 -24.99 -1.26 -3.46
CA GLY A 92 -23.75 -1.73 -2.83
C GLY A 92 -23.02 -2.90 -3.50
N THR A 93 -23.38 -3.25 -4.75
CA THR A 93 -22.80 -4.41 -5.48
C THR A 93 -21.28 -4.33 -5.65
N ALA A 94 -20.74 -3.15 -5.86
CA ALA A 94 -19.30 -2.95 -5.97
C ALA A 94 -18.57 -3.26 -4.66
N ALA A 95 -19.12 -2.81 -3.52
CA ALA A 95 -18.56 -3.09 -2.20
C ALA A 95 -18.70 -4.57 -1.84
N ALA A 96 -19.83 -5.21 -2.17
CA ALA A 96 -20.04 -6.64 -1.99
C ALA A 96 -19.03 -7.47 -2.80
N LYS A 97 -18.80 -7.11 -4.07
CA LYS A 97 -17.81 -7.73 -4.93
C LYS A 97 -16.39 -7.57 -4.37
N TRP A 98 -16.04 -6.36 -3.92
CA TRP A 98 -14.73 -6.09 -3.31
C TRP A 98 -14.49 -6.98 -2.08
N LEU A 99 -15.50 -7.16 -1.23
CA LEU A 99 -15.42 -8.06 -0.08
C LEU A 99 -15.28 -9.54 -0.49
N ALA A 100 -16.05 -9.99 -1.49
CA ALA A 100 -15.99 -11.35 -2.01
C ALA A 100 -14.63 -11.66 -2.65
N ASP A 101 -14.05 -10.70 -3.37
CA ASP A 101 -12.73 -10.80 -4.01
C ASP A 101 -11.57 -10.63 -3.01
N LYS A 102 -11.86 -10.52 -1.70
CA LYS A 102 -10.87 -10.28 -0.63
C LYS A 102 -10.00 -9.05 -0.91
N GLY A 103 -10.59 -7.96 -1.41
CA GLY A 103 -9.87 -6.71 -1.72
C GLY A 103 -9.12 -6.09 -0.53
N TYR A 104 -9.39 -6.56 0.68
CA TYR A 104 -8.69 -6.20 1.91
C TYR A 104 -7.41 -7.01 2.17
N ALA A 105 -7.13 -8.06 1.39
CA ALA A 105 -5.93 -8.87 1.58
C ALA A 105 -4.68 -8.08 1.17
N THR A 106 -3.61 -8.22 1.96
CA THR A 106 -2.35 -7.50 1.75
C THR A 106 -1.64 -7.96 0.46
N GLU A 107 -1.84 -9.22 0.10
CA GLU A 107 -1.46 -9.77 -1.20
C GLU A 107 -2.67 -9.70 -2.13
N ALA A 108 -2.95 -8.51 -2.65
CA ALA A 108 -3.76 -8.41 -3.84
C ALA A 108 -3.00 -9.21 -4.92
N VAL A 109 -3.46 -10.42 -5.20
CA VAL A 109 -3.10 -11.12 -6.43
C VAL A 109 -3.38 -10.11 -7.53
N LYS A 110 -2.32 -9.50 -8.07
CA LYS A 110 -2.40 -8.60 -9.20
C LYS A 110 -2.95 -9.46 -10.34
N LYS A 111 -4.28 -9.51 -10.46
CA LYS A 111 -4.90 -10.09 -11.66
C LYS A 111 -4.29 -9.32 -12.82
N PRO A 112 -3.68 -9.98 -13.79
CA PRO A 112 -3.12 -9.27 -14.92
C PRO A 112 -4.24 -8.43 -15.53
N VAL A 113 -4.13 -7.10 -15.37
CA VAL A 113 -5.02 -6.14 -16.02
C VAL A 113 -4.58 -6.09 -17.47
N GLY A 114 -5.24 -6.89 -18.29
CA GLY A 114 -4.98 -6.92 -19.71
C GLY A 114 -5.71 -8.09 -20.35
N ARG A 115 -6.18 -7.86 -21.56
CA ARG A 115 -6.68 -8.92 -22.44
C ARG A 115 -5.57 -9.96 -22.55
N PRO A 116 -5.81 -11.28 -22.29
CA PRO A 116 -4.78 -12.29 -22.46
C PRO A 116 -4.17 -12.12 -23.86
N LYS A 117 -2.82 -12.05 -23.91
CA LYS A 117 -2.13 -12.05 -25.19
C LYS A 117 -2.73 -13.20 -25.98
N LYS A 118 -3.31 -12.91 -27.17
CA LYS A 118 -3.65 -13.94 -28.13
C LYS A 118 -2.40 -14.79 -28.26
N GLU A 119 -2.45 -16.03 -27.82
CA GLU A 119 -1.42 -16.98 -28.19
C GLU A 119 -1.31 -16.87 -29.72
N GLU A 120 -0.12 -16.58 -30.19
CA GLU A 120 0.21 -16.54 -31.59
C GLU A 120 0.04 -17.99 -32.05
N VAL A 121 -1.17 -18.30 -32.53
CA VAL A 121 -1.45 -19.61 -33.09
C VAL A 121 -0.56 -19.69 -34.33
N GLU A 122 0.51 -20.46 -34.24
CA GLU A 122 1.28 -20.85 -35.44
C GLU A 122 0.31 -21.51 -36.39
N LEU A 123 -0.10 -20.73 -37.37
CA LEU A 123 -0.94 -21.27 -38.45
C LEU A 123 -0.15 -22.37 -39.15
N PRO A 124 -0.75 -23.56 -39.36
CA PRO A 124 -0.07 -24.63 -40.09
C PRO A 124 0.39 -24.11 -41.44
N PRO A 125 1.54 -24.59 -41.94
CA PRO A 125 2.09 -24.12 -43.20
C PRO A 125 1.06 -24.30 -44.33
N ILE A 126 0.83 -23.25 -45.11
CA ILE A 126 -0.15 -23.24 -46.20
C ILE A 126 0.24 -24.32 -47.21
N PRO A 127 -0.67 -25.25 -47.55
CA PRO A 127 -0.37 -26.27 -48.53
C PRO A 127 0.11 -25.65 -49.86
N SER A 128 1.14 -26.22 -50.46
CA SER A 128 1.80 -25.69 -51.67
C SER A 128 0.86 -25.36 -52.83
N ARG A 129 -0.27 -26.09 -52.94
CA ARG A 129 -1.32 -25.79 -53.93
C ARG A 129 -1.99 -24.45 -53.72
N ILE A 130 -2.31 -24.10 -52.46
CA ILE A 130 -2.98 -22.83 -52.11
C ILE A 130 -2.00 -21.68 -52.29
N ALA A 131 -0.72 -21.87 -51.98
CA ALA A 131 0.31 -20.83 -52.17
C ALA A 131 0.49 -20.49 -53.69
N GLY A 132 0.37 -21.49 -54.56
CA GLY A 132 0.42 -21.29 -56.02
C GLY A 132 -0.78 -20.48 -56.57
N ASP A 133 -1.98 -20.75 -56.07
CA ASP A 133 -3.19 -20.02 -56.46
C ASP A 133 -3.22 -18.58 -55.93
N MET A 134 -2.72 -18.35 -54.72
CA MET A 134 -2.59 -17.01 -54.17
C MET A 134 -1.58 -16.14 -54.93
N ALA A 135 -0.48 -16.72 -55.40
CA ALA A 135 0.48 -16.03 -56.25
C ALA A 135 -0.12 -15.64 -57.61
N ARG A 136 -0.98 -16.46 -58.17
CA ARG A 136 -1.71 -16.15 -59.43
C ARG A 136 -2.71 -15.00 -59.26
N LEU A 137 -3.31 -14.89 -58.06
CA LEU A 137 -4.29 -13.84 -57.74
C LEU A 137 -3.64 -12.55 -57.25
N GLY A 138 -2.30 -12.46 -57.21
CA GLY A 138 -1.57 -11.26 -56.73
C GLY A 138 -1.71 -10.98 -55.24
N ILE A 139 -2.15 -11.96 -54.44
CA ILE A 139 -2.29 -11.81 -53.00
C ILE A 139 -0.92 -12.04 -52.35
N VAL A 140 -0.28 -10.96 -51.93
CA VAL A 140 0.97 -11.03 -51.15
C VAL A 140 0.63 -11.23 -49.69
N ILE A 141 0.95 -12.42 -49.14
CA ILE A 141 0.88 -12.64 -47.69
C ILE A 141 2.02 -11.85 -47.06
N GLY A 142 1.65 -10.80 -46.28
CA GLY A 142 2.55 -9.82 -45.75
C GLY A 142 3.82 -10.38 -45.14
N GLY A 143 4.95 -9.99 -45.71
CA GLY A 143 6.27 -10.24 -45.16
C GLY A 143 6.46 -9.44 -43.90
N LYS A 144 7.08 -10.08 -42.89
CA LYS A 144 7.59 -9.44 -41.65
C LYS A 144 8.42 -8.21 -42.03
N ARG A 145 8.14 -7.09 -41.36
CA ARG A 145 9.14 -6.09 -41.06
C ARG A 145 9.49 -6.18 -39.61
#